data_a979cb54b94bc0550135ea4d72f1d337
#
_entry.id   a979cb54b94bc0550135ea4d72f1d337
#
_cell.length_a   1.000
_cell.length_b   1.000
_cell.length_c   1.000
_cell.angle_alpha   90.00
_cell.angle_beta   90.00
_cell.angle_gamma   90.00
#
_symmetry.space_group_name_H-M   'P 1'
#
loop_
_entity.id
_entity.type
_entity.pdbx_description
1 polymer ?
#
loop_
_entity_poly.entity_id
_entity_poly.type
_entity_poly.pdbx_seq_one_letter_code
_entity_poly.pdbx_strand_id
1 'polypeptide(L)'
;MRLLWLLLGLLLAAPAWAQERVVNVYNWTDYIDPYAIDQFQKQTGIRVRYDVYDSLETLEAKLLAGNSGYDVVVPTSEPTLSRLVKTGALAPLDRAKIPSWSGLDPALMQRVQSSDPGNVHGAIYLWGTVGLGINPDRIRALAPDAPLDSWDLIFKPEIARRIKPCGITIMDSPNDVIAQALKYLGRSPDSTEAADLKDVETLLMSIRPYIRNFQNGGAVNALAAGDTCVAMTYSGDVIQAAARAQEAARGVQLRYVAPKEGAQLWFDTLAIPKDAPHPEEALAFINFVLQPQIIAGITNQVRYANAVPASDAFIKPDILHDPGIYPPDSLRQAFFTIGPVSSAATRARTRMWSRFKAGN
;
A
#
# COMPACT_ATOMS: atom_id res chain seq x y z
N MET A 1 0.18 66.78 56.08
CA MET A 1 0.91 66.35 54.90
C MET A 1 0.87 64.78 54.84
N ARG A 2 -0.04 64.21 54.05
CA ARG A 2 -0.14 62.75 53.83
C ARG A 2 0.20 62.48 52.37
N LEU A 3 1.36 61.90 52.13
CA LEU A 3 1.82 61.47 50.83
C LEU A 3 1.10 60.16 50.48
N LEU A 4 0.27 60.19 49.42
CA LEU A 4 -0.37 59.02 48.80
C LEU A 4 0.64 58.37 47.81
N TRP A 5 1.07 57.18 48.10
CA TRP A 5 1.85 56.35 47.16
C TRP A 5 0.89 55.62 46.23
N LEU A 6 0.79 56.04 44.95
CA LEU A 6 0.14 55.28 43.87
C LEU A 6 1.13 54.30 43.34
N LEU A 7 0.98 53.01 43.73
CA LEU A 7 1.65 51.90 43.13
C LEU A 7 0.93 51.53 41.81
N LEU A 8 1.54 51.95 40.71
CA LEU A 8 1.12 51.57 39.37
C LEU A 8 1.63 50.15 39.09
N GLY A 9 0.77 49.11 39.28
CA GLY A 9 1.08 47.74 38.92
C GLY A 9 1.13 47.59 37.40
N LEU A 10 2.31 47.59 36.80
CA LEU A 10 2.51 47.10 35.43
C LEU A 10 2.27 45.57 35.41
N LEU A 11 1.11 45.15 34.96
CA LEU A 11 0.86 43.76 34.53
C LEU A 11 1.73 43.52 33.31
N LEU A 12 2.90 42.90 33.50
CA LEU A 12 3.71 42.27 32.45
C LEU A 12 2.90 41.10 31.92
N ALA A 13 2.13 41.33 30.85
CA ALA A 13 1.59 40.26 30.03
C ALA A 13 2.80 39.55 29.42
N ALA A 14 3.22 38.44 30.03
CA ALA A 14 4.18 37.54 29.42
C ALA A 14 3.59 37.08 28.06
N PRO A 15 4.32 37.18 26.96
CA PRO A 15 3.85 36.64 25.71
C PRO A 15 3.58 35.15 25.96
N ALA A 16 2.33 34.71 25.86
CA ALA A 16 2.01 33.32 25.79
C ALA A 16 2.70 32.79 24.51
N TRP A 17 3.82 32.13 24.67
CA TRP A 17 4.45 31.41 23.58
C TRP A 17 3.43 30.39 23.14
N ALA A 18 2.75 30.63 22.02
CA ALA A 18 1.84 29.67 21.44
C ALA A 18 2.67 28.41 21.23
N GLN A 19 2.32 27.34 21.95
CA GLN A 19 2.99 26.06 21.80
C GLN A 19 2.94 25.70 20.31
N GLU A 20 4.11 25.44 19.74
CA GLU A 20 4.21 25.07 18.31
C GLU A 20 3.32 23.85 18.06
N ARG A 21 2.30 24.04 17.22
CA ARG A 21 1.42 22.92 16.83
C ARG A 21 2.18 22.00 15.86
N VAL A 22 2.23 20.71 16.18
CA VAL A 22 3.01 19.71 15.45
C VAL A 22 2.15 18.49 15.18
N VAL A 23 2.32 17.86 14.02
CA VAL A 23 1.84 16.52 13.71
C VAL A 23 3.03 15.63 13.30
N ASN A 24 3.16 14.49 13.96
CA ASN A 24 4.20 13.50 13.68
C ASN A 24 3.61 12.42 12.79
N VAL A 25 4.07 12.33 11.55
CA VAL A 25 3.58 11.38 10.53
C VAL A 25 4.59 10.28 10.33
N TYR A 26 4.16 9.02 10.33
CA TYR A 26 4.98 7.85 10.03
C TYR A 26 4.38 7.11 8.85
N ASN A 27 5.02 7.21 7.70
CA ASN A 27 4.50 6.71 6.42
C ASN A 27 5.55 5.83 5.71
N TRP A 28 5.15 5.22 4.63
CA TRP A 28 6.03 4.49 3.73
C TRP A 28 7.05 5.43 3.08
N THR A 29 8.22 4.89 2.74
CA THR A 29 9.24 5.63 1.97
C THR A 29 8.69 6.04 0.60
N ASP A 30 8.95 7.29 0.18
CA ASP A 30 8.55 7.87 -1.12
C ASP A 30 7.02 7.80 -1.40
N TYR A 31 6.19 8.00 -0.38
CA TYR A 31 4.75 7.71 -0.44
C TYR A 31 3.86 8.92 -0.14
N ILE A 32 4.35 10.11 -0.38
CA ILE A 32 3.61 11.36 -0.32
C ILE A 32 4.19 12.37 -1.32
N ASP A 33 3.39 13.36 -1.72
CA ASP A 33 3.89 14.54 -2.42
C ASP A 33 4.44 15.54 -1.39
N PRO A 34 5.73 15.92 -1.44
CA PRO A 34 6.29 16.94 -0.55
C PRO A 34 5.53 18.27 -0.60
N TYR A 35 4.95 18.59 -1.76
CA TYR A 35 4.11 19.78 -1.91
C TYR A 35 2.87 19.75 -1.01
N ALA A 36 2.26 18.58 -0.80
CA ALA A 36 1.13 18.44 0.11
C ALA A 36 1.51 18.79 1.56
N ILE A 37 2.71 18.39 2.02
CA ILE A 37 3.25 18.73 3.34
C ILE A 37 3.40 20.27 3.47
N ASP A 38 4.03 20.88 2.46
CA ASP A 38 4.24 22.33 2.44
C ASP A 38 2.92 23.12 2.47
N GLN A 39 1.92 22.67 1.69
CA GLN A 39 0.62 23.31 1.68
C GLN A 39 -0.13 23.15 3.00
N PHE A 40 -0.07 21.98 3.63
CA PHE A 40 -0.64 21.75 4.95
C PHE A 40 -0.07 22.73 5.99
N GLN A 41 1.25 22.82 6.07
CA GLN A 41 1.94 23.72 7.00
C GLN A 41 1.56 25.20 6.77
N LYS A 42 1.52 25.62 5.49
CA LYS A 42 1.15 27.01 5.13
C LYS A 42 -0.29 27.35 5.48
N GLN A 43 -1.23 26.43 5.28
CA GLN A 43 -2.65 26.68 5.48
C GLN A 43 -3.09 26.57 6.93
N THR A 44 -2.44 25.70 7.72
CA THR A 44 -2.87 25.37 9.07
C THR A 44 -1.98 25.96 10.17
N GLY A 45 -0.74 26.34 9.83
CA GLY A 45 0.28 26.69 10.80
C GLY A 45 0.76 25.51 11.65
N ILE A 46 0.38 24.27 11.30
CA ILE A 46 0.80 23.05 11.98
C ILE A 46 2.07 22.55 11.29
N ARG A 47 3.15 22.37 12.04
CA ARG A 47 4.40 21.80 11.54
C ARG A 47 4.27 20.30 11.37
N VAL A 48 4.73 19.75 10.24
CA VAL A 48 4.80 18.30 10.01
C VAL A 48 6.20 17.79 10.33
N ARG A 49 6.31 16.78 11.19
CA ARG A 49 7.49 15.93 11.32
C ARG A 49 7.18 14.62 10.62
N TYR A 50 7.97 14.31 9.60
CA TYR A 50 7.68 13.21 8.70
C TYR A 50 8.81 12.18 8.74
N ASP A 51 8.51 11.01 9.26
CA ASP A 51 9.40 9.87 9.32
C ASP A 51 8.88 8.75 8.40
N VAL A 52 9.78 7.88 7.97
CA VAL A 52 9.46 6.81 7.02
C VAL A 52 9.81 5.44 7.57
N TYR A 53 9.11 4.43 7.05
CA TYR A 53 9.42 3.01 7.24
C TYR A 53 9.34 2.27 5.91
N ASP A 54 9.91 1.05 5.88
CA ASP A 54 10.02 0.19 4.70
C ASP A 54 9.36 -1.18 4.89
N SER A 55 8.82 -1.46 6.09
CA SER A 55 8.14 -2.73 6.38
C SER A 55 7.01 -2.57 7.39
N LEU A 56 5.95 -3.38 7.21
CA LEU A 56 4.81 -3.43 8.14
C LEU A 56 5.23 -3.95 9.52
N GLU A 57 6.21 -4.83 9.57
CA GLU A 57 6.76 -5.36 10.81
C GLU A 57 7.39 -4.26 11.67
N THR A 58 8.11 -3.33 11.03
CA THR A 58 8.71 -2.16 11.70
C THR A 58 7.62 -1.25 12.26
N LEU A 59 6.59 -0.93 11.46
CA LEU A 59 5.45 -0.14 11.91
C LEU A 59 4.73 -0.82 13.09
N GLU A 60 4.38 -2.10 12.94
CA GLU A 60 3.62 -2.86 13.93
C GLU A 60 4.38 -2.98 15.25
N ALA A 61 5.68 -3.32 15.21
CA ALA A 61 6.52 -3.40 16.39
C ALA A 61 6.58 -2.05 17.13
N LYS A 62 6.69 -0.95 16.39
CA LYS A 62 6.73 0.40 16.95
C LYS A 62 5.43 0.74 17.70
N LEU A 63 4.27 0.46 17.09
CA LEU A 63 2.96 0.79 17.67
C LEU A 63 2.61 -0.13 18.86
N LEU A 64 2.92 -1.43 18.76
CA LEU A 64 2.61 -2.37 19.83
C LEU A 64 3.51 -2.19 21.06
N ALA A 65 4.70 -1.59 20.91
CA ALA A 65 5.54 -1.20 22.04
C ALA A 65 4.94 -0.05 22.87
N GLY A 66 4.00 0.71 22.29
CA GLY A 66 3.40 1.90 22.92
C GLY A 66 4.35 3.10 22.94
N ASN A 67 3.79 4.27 23.22
CA ASN A 67 4.51 5.57 23.22
C ASN A 67 5.30 5.78 21.91
N SER A 68 4.64 5.50 20.80
CA SER A 68 5.28 5.57 19.48
C SER A 68 5.77 6.98 19.14
N GLY A 69 5.09 7.99 19.69
CA GLY A 69 5.35 9.40 19.43
C GLY A 69 4.76 9.90 18.11
N TYR A 70 4.09 9.04 17.36
CA TYR A 70 3.43 9.42 16.11
C TYR A 70 1.95 9.73 16.29
N ASP A 71 1.46 10.63 15.43
CA ASP A 71 0.08 11.08 15.41
C ASP A 71 -0.70 10.47 14.25
N VAL A 72 -0.05 10.29 13.10
CA VAL A 72 -0.63 9.64 11.92
C VAL A 72 0.29 8.53 11.46
N VAL A 73 -0.30 7.37 11.19
CA VAL A 73 0.39 6.18 10.65
C VAL A 73 -0.36 5.63 9.44
N VAL A 74 0.32 4.87 8.57
CA VAL A 74 -0.25 4.41 7.30
C VAL A 74 -0.17 2.87 7.17
N PRO A 75 -0.93 2.12 8.00
CA PRO A 75 -0.96 0.67 7.88
C PRO A 75 -1.73 0.19 6.65
N THR A 76 -1.26 -0.88 6.02
CA THR A 76 -2.03 -1.65 5.04
C THR A 76 -3.19 -2.39 5.73
N SER A 77 -4.35 -2.47 5.07
CA SER A 77 -5.58 -3.04 5.64
C SER A 77 -5.39 -4.45 6.20
N GLU A 78 -4.76 -5.35 5.45
CA GLU A 78 -4.35 -6.67 5.91
C GLU A 78 -2.84 -6.89 5.68
N PRO A 79 -2.18 -7.44 6.66
CA PRO A 79 -2.65 -7.90 7.98
C PRO A 79 -2.62 -6.83 9.07
N THR A 80 -2.04 -5.66 8.84
CA THR A 80 -1.58 -4.77 9.91
C THR A 80 -2.70 -3.97 10.53
N LEU A 81 -3.54 -3.28 9.72
CA LEU A 81 -4.67 -2.52 10.28
C LEU A 81 -5.56 -3.43 11.13
N SER A 82 -5.93 -4.62 10.63
CA SER A 82 -6.80 -5.55 11.36
C SER A 82 -6.19 -6.02 12.68
N ARG A 83 -4.87 -6.22 12.74
CA ARG A 83 -4.17 -6.55 13.99
C ARG A 83 -4.13 -5.39 14.97
N LEU A 84 -3.82 -4.19 14.48
CA LEU A 84 -3.79 -2.98 15.31
C LEU A 84 -5.18 -2.64 15.87
N VAL A 85 -6.25 -2.82 15.08
CA VAL A 85 -7.64 -2.68 15.55
C VAL A 85 -7.95 -3.70 16.65
N LYS A 86 -7.65 -4.99 16.43
CA LYS A 86 -7.89 -6.06 17.40
C LYS A 86 -7.14 -5.88 18.71
N THR A 87 -5.94 -5.31 18.66
CA THR A 87 -5.13 -5.06 19.87
C THR A 87 -5.48 -3.75 20.56
N GLY A 88 -6.37 -2.93 19.96
CA GLY A 88 -6.73 -1.62 20.49
C GLY A 88 -5.57 -0.61 20.44
N ALA A 89 -4.66 -0.76 19.49
CA ALA A 89 -3.51 0.12 19.30
C ALA A 89 -3.86 1.41 18.55
N LEU A 90 -5.06 1.49 17.94
CA LEU A 90 -5.52 2.65 17.19
C LEU A 90 -6.68 3.37 17.92
N ALA A 91 -6.75 4.68 17.75
CA ALA A 91 -7.87 5.49 18.20
C ALA A 91 -9.00 5.50 17.14
N PRO A 92 -10.27 5.57 17.54
CA PRO A 92 -11.36 5.79 16.60
C PRO A 92 -11.24 7.19 15.99
N LEU A 93 -11.48 7.30 14.67
CA LEU A 93 -11.49 8.58 13.96
C LEU A 93 -12.79 9.35 14.23
N ASP A 94 -12.65 10.58 14.73
CA ASP A 94 -13.78 11.51 14.85
C ASP A 94 -14.12 12.08 13.46
N ARG A 95 -15.08 11.44 12.78
CA ARG A 95 -15.50 11.82 11.41
C ARG A 95 -16.08 13.22 11.33
N ALA A 96 -16.60 13.77 12.44
CA ALA A 96 -17.11 15.14 12.44
C ALA A 96 -15.97 16.16 12.23
N LYS A 97 -14.74 15.79 12.56
CA LYS A 97 -13.53 16.59 12.34
C LYS A 97 -12.82 16.29 11.02
N ILE A 98 -13.36 15.36 10.23
CA ILE A 98 -12.85 14.97 8.90
C ILE A 98 -13.95 15.19 7.85
N PRO A 99 -14.35 16.42 7.50
CA PRO A 99 -15.37 16.68 6.48
C PRO A 99 -15.09 16.00 5.14
N SER A 100 -13.80 15.89 4.75
CA SER A 100 -13.37 15.19 3.52
C SER A 100 -13.67 13.70 3.51
N TRP A 101 -14.02 13.10 4.66
CA TRP A 101 -14.44 11.69 4.77
C TRP A 101 -15.61 11.37 3.83
N SER A 102 -16.56 12.29 3.69
CA SER A 102 -17.74 12.11 2.84
C SER A 102 -17.41 11.97 1.35
N GLY A 103 -16.20 12.34 0.95
CA GLY A 103 -15.69 12.21 -0.41
C GLY A 103 -15.07 10.84 -0.74
N LEU A 104 -14.90 9.96 0.26
CA LEU A 104 -14.34 8.62 0.05
C LEU A 104 -15.34 7.72 -0.70
N ASP A 105 -14.83 6.92 -1.66
CA ASP A 105 -15.61 5.94 -2.42
C ASP A 105 -16.20 4.88 -1.48
N PRO A 106 -17.55 4.79 -1.36
CA PRO A 106 -18.19 3.86 -0.45
C PRO A 106 -17.97 2.40 -0.83
N ALA A 107 -17.76 2.08 -2.12
CA ALA A 107 -17.52 0.72 -2.56
C ALA A 107 -16.11 0.25 -2.14
N LEU A 108 -15.11 1.14 -2.18
CA LEU A 108 -13.77 0.84 -1.67
C LEU A 108 -13.78 0.76 -0.14
N MET A 109 -14.46 1.67 0.54
CA MET A 109 -14.59 1.64 2.00
C MET A 109 -15.29 0.37 2.49
N GLN A 110 -16.25 -0.17 1.73
CA GLN A 110 -16.91 -1.45 2.05
C GLN A 110 -15.90 -2.61 2.04
N ARG A 111 -14.90 -2.59 1.16
CA ARG A 111 -13.88 -3.65 1.07
C ARG A 111 -12.94 -3.71 2.27
N VAL A 112 -12.73 -2.59 2.96
CA VAL A 112 -11.86 -2.50 4.14
C VAL A 112 -12.57 -2.95 5.42
N GLN A 113 -13.89 -3.11 5.41
CA GLN A 113 -14.66 -3.46 6.61
C GLN A 113 -14.30 -4.83 7.23
N SER A 114 -13.72 -5.75 6.47
CA SER A 114 -13.18 -6.99 7.03
C SER A 114 -12.01 -6.75 7.99
N SER A 115 -11.23 -5.72 7.72
CA SER A 115 -10.04 -5.33 8.49
C SER A 115 -10.37 -4.33 9.60
N ASP A 116 -11.30 -3.42 9.34
CA ASP A 116 -11.76 -2.38 10.27
C ASP A 116 -13.30 -2.29 10.24
N PRO A 117 -13.99 -3.09 11.04
CA PRO A 117 -15.45 -3.12 11.07
C PRO A 117 -16.06 -1.73 11.30
N GLY A 118 -16.92 -1.30 10.36
CA GLY A 118 -17.51 0.04 10.38
C GLY A 118 -16.56 1.16 9.93
N ASN A 119 -15.35 0.84 9.49
CA ASN A 119 -14.30 1.80 9.12
C ASN A 119 -14.06 2.83 10.23
N VAL A 120 -13.91 2.37 11.46
CA VAL A 120 -13.83 3.23 12.64
C VAL A 120 -12.46 3.87 12.82
N HIS A 121 -11.38 3.17 12.39
CA HIS A 121 -10.01 3.53 12.71
C HIS A 121 -9.18 3.99 11.51
N GLY A 122 -9.56 3.61 10.27
CA GLY A 122 -8.79 3.88 9.07
C GLY A 122 -9.60 4.59 7.98
N ALA A 123 -9.01 5.62 7.37
CA ALA A 123 -9.47 6.22 6.12
C ALA A 123 -8.58 5.76 4.97
N ILE A 124 -9.14 5.23 3.87
CA ILE A 124 -8.31 4.82 2.73
C ILE A 124 -7.51 6.03 2.22
N TYR A 125 -6.20 5.85 2.17
CA TYR A 125 -5.25 6.80 1.62
C TYR A 125 -4.99 6.51 0.15
N LEU A 126 -4.31 5.41 -0.12
CA LEU A 126 -4.03 4.93 -1.45
C LEU A 126 -4.37 3.44 -1.54
N TRP A 127 -4.54 2.96 -2.77
CA TRP A 127 -4.76 1.54 -3.03
C TRP A 127 -4.11 1.10 -4.33
N GLY A 128 -3.90 -0.19 -4.45
CA GLY A 128 -3.35 -0.79 -5.65
C GLY A 128 -3.61 -2.28 -5.71
N THR A 129 -2.93 -2.93 -6.63
CA THR A 129 -3.09 -4.36 -6.88
C THR A 129 -1.75 -5.08 -6.88
N VAL A 130 -1.78 -6.37 -6.54
CA VAL A 130 -0.70 -7.31 -6.80
C VAL A 130 -0.96 -7.94 -8.16
N GLY A 131 0.00 -7.82 -9.07
CA GLY A 131 -0.13 -8.36 -10.43
C GLY A 131 1.23 -8.67 -11.05
N LEU A 132 1.31 -8.50 -12.35
CA LEU A 132 2.48 -8.85 -13.14
C LEU A 132 3.16 -7.61 -13.73
N GLY A 133 4.42 -7.39 -13.41
CA GLY A 133 5.32 -6.55 -14.19
C GLY A 133 5.90 -7.40 -15.33
N ILE A 134 5.67 -7.01 -16.57
CA ILE A 134 6.10 -7.78 -17.71
C ILE A 134 6.91 -6.96 -18.73
N ASN A 135 7.87 -7.62 -19.38
CA ASN A 135 8.46 -7.17 -20.64
C ASN A 135 7.84 -7.97 -21.79
N PRO A 136 6.83 -7.43 -22.49
CA PRO A 136 6.06 -8.18 -23.50
C PRO A 136 6.92 -8.70 -24.65
N ASP A 137 7.89 -7.92 -25.09
CA ASP A 137 8.72 -8.26 -26.26
C ASP A 137 9.63 -9.45 -25.96
N ARG A 138 10.26 -9.47 -24.79
CA ARG A 138 11.09 -10.60 -24.36
C ARG A 138 10.28 -11.87 -24.10
N ILE A 139 9.07 -11.73 -23.55
CA ILE A 139 8.17 -12.89 -23.37
C ILE A 139 7.77 -13.44 -24.72
N ARG A 140 7.32 -12.61 -25.67
CA ARG A 140 6.94 -13.06 -27.01
C ARG A 140 8.08 -13.72 -27.78
N ALA A 141 9.32 -13.25 -27.60
CA ALA A 141 10.50 -13.87 -28.20
C ALA A 141 10.75 -15.30 -27.71
N LEU A 142 10.40 -15.63 -26.47
CA LEU A 142 10.63 -16.95 -25.86
C LEU A 142 9.37 -17.84 -25.86
N ALA A 143 8.20 -17.24 -25.79
CA ALA A 143 6.91 -17.91 -25.69
C ALA A 143 5.83 -17.10 -26.43
N PRO A 144 5.83 -17.12 -27.79
CA PRO A 144 4.95 -16.25 -28.60
C PRO A 144 3.45 -16.49 -28.36
N ASP A 145 3.07 -17.67 -27.93
CA ASP A 145 1.70 -18.10 -27.61
C ASP A 145 1.31 -17.90 -26.14
N ALA A 146 2.22 -17.40 -25.28
CA ALA A 146 1.92 -17.20 -23.87
C ALA A 146 0.93 -16.01 -23.68
N PRO A 147 -0.13 -16.17 -22.84
CA PRO A 147 -1.06 -15.11 -22.55
C PRO A 147 -0.39 -14.03 -21.67
N LEU A 148 -0.30 -12.81 -22.18
CA LEU A 148 0.34 -11.71 -21.44
C LEU A 148 -0.52 -11.13 -20.31
N ASP A 149 -1.77 -11.55 -20.21
CA ASP A 149 -2.79 -11.07 -19.28
C ASP A 149 -3.22 -12.14 -18.24
N SER A 150 -2.38 -13.11 -17.97
CA SER A 150 -2.71 -14.28 -17.16
C SER A 150 -1.60 -14.63 -16.17
N TRP A 151 -1.98 -15.12 -14.99
CA TRP A 151 -1.09 -15.76 -14.03
C TRP A 151 -0.41 -17.02 -14.59
N ASP A 152 -0.85 -17.54 -15.72
CA ASP A 152 -0.18 -18.62 -16.46
C ASP A 152 1.31 -18.32 -16.71
N LEU A 153 1.69 -17.05 -16.85
CA LEU A 153 3.09 -16.65 -16.99
C LEU A 153 3.99 -17.13 -15.86
N ILE A 154 3.42 -17.27 -14.65
CA ILE A 154 4.14 -17.74 -13.46
C ILE A 154 3.69 -19.15 -13.07
N PHE A 155 2.37 -19.39 -12.97
CA PHE A 155 1.84 -20.58 -12.35
C PHE A 155 1.70 -21.79 -13.28
N LYS A 156 1.92 -21.62 -14.60
CA LYS A 156 1.91 -22.73 -15.56
C LYS A 156 3.34 -23.18 -15.89
N PRO A 157 3.77 -24.37 -15.43
CA PRO A 157 5.17 -24.82 -15.54
C PRO A 157 5.72 -24.81 -16.96
N GLU A 158 4.89 -25.13 -17.96
CA GLU A 158 5.28 -25.18 -19.36
C GLU A 158 5.64 -23.80 -19.91
N ILE A 159 4.91 -22.76 -19.48
CA ILE A 159 5.16 -21.37 -19.87
C ILE A 159 6.34 -20.83 -19.05
N ALA A 160 6.33 -21.00 -17.74
CA ALA A 160 7.39 -20.56 -16.84
C ALA A 160 8.76 -21.11 -17.26
N ARG A 161 8.83 -22.38 -17.67
CA ARG A 161 10.05 -22.99 -18.18
C ARG A 161 10.59 -22.28 -19.43
N ARG A 162 9.73 -21.89 -20.36
CA ARG A 162 10.12 -21.22 -21.61
C ARG A 162 10.66 -19.81 -21.35
N ILE A 163 10.03 -19.07 -20.44
CA ILE A 163 10.42 -17.69 -20.13
C ILE A 163 11.50 -17.60 -19.04
N LYS A 164 11.86 -18.71 -18.37
CA LYS A 164 12.94 -18.74 -17.36
C LYS A 164 14.23 -18.01 -17.77
N PRO A 165 14.75 -18.13 -19.03
CA PRO A 165 15.98 -17.43 -19.41
C PRO A 165 15.94 -15.92 -19.25
N CYS A 166 14.78 -15.29 -19.42
CA CYS A 166 14.66 -13.83 -19.21
C CYS A 166 14.40 -13.43 -17.76
N GLY A 167 14.16 -14.38 -16.87
CA GLY A 167 13.99 -14.17 -15.43
C GLY A 167 12.54 -14.02 -15.01
N ILE A 168 12.16 -14.81 -13.99
CA ILE A 168 10.88 -14.73 -13.26
C ILE A 168 11.21 -14.43 -11.82
N THR A 169 10.57 -13.39 -11.27
CA THR A 169 10.72 -12.98 -9.89
C THR A 169 9.36 -13.00 -9.18
N ILE A 170 9.35 -13.43 -7.94
CA ILE A 170 8.15 -13.42 -7.10
C ILE A 170 8.44 -12.54 -5.86
N MET A 171 7.47 -11.78 -5.42
CA MET A 171 7.55 -11.01 -4.18
C MET A 171 7.76 -11.94 -2.97
N ASP A 172 8.57 -11.52 -1.99
CA ASP A 172 8.78 -12.28 -0.74
C ASP A 172 7.68 -11.98 0.28
N SER A 173 6.45 -12.32 -0.10
CA SER A 173 5.25 -12.15 0.73
C SER A 173 4.40 -13.41 0.69
N PRO A 174 4.47 -14.27 1.73
CA PRO A 174 3.71 -15.51 1.76
C PRO A 174 2.20 -15.30 1.69
N ASN A 175 1.68 -14.25 2.30
CA ASN A 175 0.24 -14.00 2.32
C ASN A 175 -0.28 -13.65 0.93
N ASP A 176 0.40 -12.75 0.21
CA ASP A 176 -0.02 -12.31 -1.12
C ASP A 176 0.12 -13.43 -2.16
N VAL A 177 1.26 -14.13 -2.15
CA VAL A 177 1.53 -15.20 -3.13
C VAL A 177 0.59 -16.39 -2.93
N ILE A 178 0.35 -16.81 -1.68
CA ILE A 178 -0.54 -17.95 -1.39
C ILE A 178 -1.99 -17.58 -1.70
N ALA A 179 -2.45 -16.37 -1.36
CA ALA A 179 -3.78 -15.91 -1.69
C ALA A 179 -4.00 -15.86 -3.21
N GLN A 180 -3.01 -15.38 -3.95
CA GLN A 180 -3.06 -15.33 -5.41
C GLN A 180 -3.05 -16.74 -6.04
N ALA A 181 -2.25 -17.67 -5.50
CA ALA A 181 -2.24 -19.06 -5.92
C ALA A 181 -3.57 -19.77 -5.64
N LEU A 182 -4.18 -19.53 -4.48
CA LEU A 182 -5.54 -20.00 -4.15
C LEU A 182 -6.55 -19.50 -5.17
N LYS A 183 -6.54 -18.18 -5.45
CA LYS A 183 -7.44 -17.57 -6.45
C LYS A 183 -7.24 -18.19 -7.83
N TYR A 184 -6.00 -18.38 -8.27
CA TYR A 184 -5.68 -19.02 -9.54
C TYR A 184 -6.22 -20.46 -9.64
N LEU A 185 -6.19 -21.21 -8.54
CA LEU A 185 -6.76 -22.56 -8.43
C LEU A 185 -8.29 -22.56 -8.29
N GLY A 186 -8.96 -21.39 -8.32
CA GLY A 186 -10.41 -21.29 -8.13
C GLY A 186 -10.87 -21.52 -6.69
N ARG A 187 -9.95 -21.35 -5.72
CA ARG A 187 -10.23 -21.45 -4.28
C ARG A 187 -10.46 -20.07 -3.66
N SER A 188 -11.02 -20.04 -2.43
CA SER A 188 -11.08 -18.80 -1.66
C SER A 188 -9.66 -18.31 -1.33
N PRO A 189 -9.33 -17.03 -1.59
CA PRO A 189 -8.01 -16.46 -1.26
C PRO A 189 -7.63 -16.58 0.22
N ASP A 190 -8.66 -16.64 1.09
CA ASP A 190 -8.51 -16.76 2.54
C ASP A 190 -8.58 -18.20 3.05
N SER A 191 -8.65 -19.19 2.13
CA SER A 191 -8.79 -20.59 2.55
C SER A 191 -7.67 -21.00 3.51
N THR A 192 -8.08 -21.69 4.56
CA THR A 192 -7.21 -22.32 5.57
C THR A 192 -7.33 -23.83 5.55
N GLU A 193 -8.12 -24.38 4.61
CA GLU A 193 -8.33 -25.80 4.45
C GLU A 193 -7.03 -26.51 4.04
N ALA A 194 -6.75 -27.63 4.71
CA ALA A 194 -5.51 -28.37 4.50
C ALA A 194 -5.38 -28.87 3.05
N ALA A 195 -6.50 -29.24 2.41
CA ALA A 195 -6.51 -29.68 1.02
C ALA A 195 -6.13 -28.54 0.06
N ASP A 196 -6.72 -27.36 0.24
CA ASP A 196 -6.44 -26.18 -0.58
C ASP A 196 -4.97 -25.74 -0.44
N LEU A 197 -4.45 -25.74 0.79
CA LEU A 197 -3.05 -25.39 1.05
C LEU A 197 -2.07 -26.42 0.44
N LYS A 198 -2.45 -27.71 0.41
CA LYS A 198 -1.67 -28.75 -0.27
C LYS A 198 -1.65 -28.55 -1.78
N ASP A 199 -2.79 -28.19 -2.39
CA ASP A 199 -2.88 -27.89 -3.82
C ASP A 199 -1.99 -26.67 -4.15
N VAL A 200 -2.01 -25.62 -3.34
CA VAL A 200 -1.11 -24.45 -3.48
C VAL A 200 0.35 -24.85 -3.36
N GLU A 201 0.72 -25.68 -2.37
CA GLU A 201 2.09 -26.15 -2.21
C GLU A 201 2.55 -26.93 -3.46
N THR A 202 1.71 -27.81 -3.98
CA THR A 202 1.99 -28.57 -5.20
C THR A 202 2.21 -27.64 -6.39
N LEU A 203 1.35 -26.64 -6.57
CA LEU A 203 1.48 -25.64 -7.62
C LEU A 203 2.80 -24.86 -7.48
N LEU A 204 3.07 -24.30 -6.30
CA LEU A 204 4.28 -23.53 -6.06
C LEU A 204 5.55 -24.34 -6.27
N MET A 205 5.60 -25.58 -5.77
CA MET A 205 6.75 -26.47 -5.97
C MET A 205 6.95 -26.82 -7.44
N SER A 206 5.89 -26.94 -8.25
CA SER A 206 6.01 -27.23 -9.69
C SER A 206 6.68 -26.11 -10.48
N ILE A 207 6.56 -24.86 -10.02
CA ILE A 207 7.17 -23.69 -10.68
C ILE A 207 8.49 -23.25 -10.06
N ARG A 208 8.83 -23.75 -8.86
CA ARG A 208 10.05 -23.37 -8.13
C ARG A 208 11.33 -23.38 -8.96
N PRO A 209 11.57 -24.41 -9.82
CA PRO A 209 12.79 -24.48 -10.63
C PRO A 209 12.95 -23.34 -11.64
N TYR A 210 11.88 -22.58 -11.91
CA TYR A 210 11.86 -21.51 -12.91
C TYR A 210 11.94 -20.13 -12.28
N ILE A 211 11.79 -20.03 -10.94
CA ILE A 211 11.85 -18.77 -10.21
C ILE A 211 13.32 -18.42 -9.94
N ARG A 212 13.73 -17.23 -10.39
CA ARG A 212 15.09 -16.71 -10.21
C ARG A 212 15.30 -16.18 -8.80
N ASN A 213 14.40 -15.30 -8.36
CA ASN A 213 14.53 -14.58 -7.08
C ASN A 213 13.20 -14.45 -6.37
N PHE A 214 13.28 -14.33 -5.03
CA PHE A 214 12.23 -13.81 -4.15
C PHE A 214 12.70 -12.46 -3.63
N GLN A 215 11.93 -11.38 -3.82
CA GLN A 215 12.39 -10.05 -3.40
C GLN A 215 11.23 -9.09 -3.14
N ASN A 216 11.43 -8.25 -2.12
CA ASN A 216 10.68 -7.03 -1.89
C ASN A 216 11.58 -5.85 -2.26
N GLY A 217 10.99 -4.78 -2.81
CA GLY A 217 11.74 -3.54 -3.14
C GLY A 217 12.78 -3.65 -4.26
N GLY A 218 13.41 -4.80 -4.47
CA GLY A 218 14.39 -4.99 -5.55
C GLY A 218 13.80 -5.20 -6.94
N ALA A 219 12.50 -5.51 -7.04
CA ALA A 219 11.80 -5.77 -8.29
C ALA A 219 11.86 -4.60 -9.27
N VAL A 220 11.72 -3.37 -8.77
CA VAL A 220 11.79 -2.13 -9.56
C VAL A 220 13.10 -2.05 -10.34
N ASN A 221 14.23 -2.24 -9.67
CA ASN A 221 15.55 -2.13 -10.30
C ASN A 221 15.81 -3.28 -11.28
N ALA A 222 15.45 -4.51 -10.92
CA ALA A 222 15.62 -5.68 -11.77
C ALA A 222 14.78 -5.61 -13.06
N LEU A 223 13.54 -5.12 -12.96
CA LEU A 223 12.69 -4.86 -14.12
C LEU A 223 13.27 -3.74 -14.98
N ALA A 224 13.61 -2.59 -14.39
CA ALA A 224 14.15 -1.43 -15.13
C ALA A 224 15.48 -1.75 -15.82
N ALA A 225 16.32 -2.60 -15.23
CA ALA A 225 17.57 -3.07 -15.84
C ALA A 225 17.36 -4.10 -16.97
N GLY A 226 16.15 -4.71 -17.04
CA GLY A 226 15.87 -5.79 -17.96
C GLY A 226 16.40 -7.17 -17.49
N ASP A 227 16.81 -7.30 -16.24
CA ASP A 227 17.30 -8.57 -15.67
C ASP A 227 16.15 -9.55 -15.42
N THR A 228 14.95 -9.04 -15.26
CA THR A 228 13.70 -9.79 -15.06
C THR A 228 12.69 -9.35 -16.11
N CYS A 229 11.99 -10.30 -16.74
CA CYS A 229 10.94 -10.00 -17.70
C CYS A 229 9.53 -10.34 -17.21
N VAL A 230 9.41 -11.06 -16.10
CA VAL A 230 8.14 -11.28 -15.39
C VAL A 230 8.39 -11.14 -13.89
N ALA A 231 7.66 -10.26 -13.25
CA ALA A 231 7.71 -10.09 -11.80
C ALA A 231 6.29 -10.07 -11.22
N MET A 232 6.03 -10.91 -10.23
CA MET A 232 4.87 -10.73 -9.35
C MET A 232 5.20 -9.64 -8.34
N THR A 233 4.52 -8.50 -8.43
CA THR A 233 4.80 -7.34 -7.59
C THR A 233 3.62 -6.37 -7.55
N TYR A 234 3.76 -5.25 -6.86
CA TYR A 234 2.76 -4.19 -6.76
C TYR A 234 2.69 -3.34 -8.03
N SER A 235 1.50 -2.82 -8.34
CA SER A 235 1.27 -2.03 -9.56
C SER A 235 2.20 -0.83 -9.68
N GLY A 236 2.37 -0.04 -8.62
CA GLY A 236 3.22 1.15 -8.64
C GLY A 236 4.70 0.84 -8.83
N ASP A 237 5.19 -0.31 -8.33
CA ASP A 237 6.59 -0.74 -8.54
C ASP A 237 6.89 -0.89 -10.02
N VAL A 238 5.97 -1.48 -10.78
CA VAL A 238 6.16 -1.67 -12.23
C VAL A 238 6.13 -0.35 -12.97
N ILE A 239 5.25 0.56 -12.56
CA ILE A 239 5.14 1.89 -13.16
C ILE A 239 6.41 2.70 -12.89
N GLN A 240 6.94 2.65 -11.67
CA GLN A 240 8.23 3.25 -11.35
C GLN A 240 9.38 2.61 -12.15
N ALA A 241 9.38 1.28 -12.28
CA ALA A 241 10.38 0.58 -13.06
C ALA A 241 10.33 1.00 -14.55
N ALA A 242 9.14 1.16 -15.12
CA ALA A 242 8.94 1.63 -16.49
C ALA A 242 9.49 3.04 -16.69
N ALA A 243 9.20 3.96 -15.76
CA ALA A 243 9.74 5.32 -15.78
C ALA A 243 11.28 5.32 -15.72
N ARG A 244 11.87 4.58 -14.80
CA ARG A 244 13.35 4.45 -14.69
C ARG A 244 13.99 3.84 -15.94
N ALA A 245 13.34 2.84 -16.56
CA ALA A 245 13.84 2.23 -17.79
C ALA A 245 13.82 3.22 -18.95
N GLN A 246 12.79 4.04 -19.04
CA GLN A 246 12.67 5.11 -20.05
C GLN A 246 13.73 6.19 -19.85
N GLU A 247 13.92 6.68 -18.63
CA GLU A 247 14.95 7.67 -18.29
C GLU A 247 16.36 7.15 -18.61
N ALA A 248 16.61 5.88 -18.34
CA ALA A 248 17.90 5.25 -18.64
C ALA A 248 18.14 4.95 -20.12
N ALA A 249 17.14 5.18 -20.99
CA ALA A 249 17.18 4.95 -22.45
C ALA A 249 17.69 3.54 -22.87
N ARG A 250 17.42 2.53 -22.04
CA ARG A 250 17.90 1.14 -22.25
C ARG A 250 17.05 0.32 -23.23
N GLY A 251 15.97 0.91 -23.78
CA GLY A 251 15.05 0.20 -24.69
C GLY A 251 14.20 -0.88 -23.99
N VAL A 252 14.17 -0.93 -22.66
CA VAL A 252 13.37 -1.88 -21.89
C VAL A 252 11.92 -1.38 -21.85
N GLN A 253 11.01 -2.14 -22.45
CA GLN A 253 9.58 -1.86 -22.42
C GLN A 253 8.93 -2.67 -21.31
N LEU A 254 8.31 -1.97 -20.36
CA LEU A 254 7.63 -2.60 -19.22
C LEU A 254 6.17 -2.21 -19.20
N ARG A 255 5.34 -3.15 -18.74
CA ARG A 255 3.92 -2.94 -18.52
C ARG A 255 3.47 -3.67 -17.26
N TYR A 256 2.65 -2.99 -16.47
CA TYR A 256 1.88 -3.68 -15.43
C TYR A 256 0.64 -4.33 -16.04
N VAL A 257 0.30 -5.48 -15.52
CA VAL A 257 -0.90 -6.25 -15.89
C VAL A 257 -1.58 -6.75 -14.62
N ALA A 258 -2.84 -6.39 -14.45
CA ALA A 258 -3.73 -7.07 -13.54
C ALA A 258 -4.29 -8.30 -14.27
N PRO A 259 -3.93 -9.53 -13.87
CA PRO A 259 -4.32 -10.73 -14.59
C PRO A 259 -5.84 -10.97 -14.59
N LYS A 260 -6.33 -11.57 -15.67
CA LYS A 260 -7.76 -11.83 -15.89
C LYS A 260 -8.42 -12.78 -14.88
N GLU A 261 -7.64 -13.64 -14.25
CA GLU A 261 -8.13 -14.54 -13.18
C GLU A 261 -8.41 -13.80 -11.89
N GLY A 262 -7.98 -12.54 -11.81
CA GLY A 262 -8.14 -11.64 -10.68
C GLY A 262 -6.82 -11.24 -10.07
N ALA A 263 -6.82 -10.08 -9.45
CA ALA A 263 -5.70 -9.49 -8.74
C ALA A 263 -6.12 -9.17 -7.30
N GLN A 264 -5.18 -9.31 -6.36
CA GLN A 264 -5.40 -8.89 -4.99
C GLN A 264 -5.40 -7.36 -4.91
N LEU A 265 -6.42 -6.80 -4.27
CA LEU A 265 -6.46 -5.41 -3.86
C LEU A 265 -5.86 -5.27 -2.47
N TRP A 266 -5.04 -4.24 -2.30
CA TRP A 266 -4.57 -3.78 -1.00
C TRP A 266 -4.95 -2.31 -0.82
N PHE A 267 -5.12 -1.91 0.43
CA PHE A 267 -5.48 -0.56 0.82
C PHE A 267 -4.55 -0.11 1.93
N ASP A 268 -3.89 1.04 1.75
CA ASP A 268 -3.20 1.73 2.81
C ASP A 268 -4.13 2.77 3.42
N THR A 269 -4.14 2.86 4.73
CA THR A 269 -5.10 3.68 5.46
C THR A 269 -4.39 4.70 6.35
N LEU A 270 -4.91 5.91 6.40
CA LEU A 270 -4.51 6.90 7.39
C LEU A 270 -5.21 6.54 8.72
N ALA A 271 -4.43 6.30 9.75
CA ALA A 271 -4.92 5.92 11.07
C ALA A 271 -4.19 6.71 12.16
N ILE A 272 -4.80 6.81 13.35
CA ILE A 272 -4.27 7.52 14.51
C ILE A 272 -3.91 6.49 15.59
N PRO A 273 -2.65 6.42 16.07
CA PRO A 273 -2.31 5.61 17.24
C PRO A 273 -3.11 6.03 18.47
N LYS A 274 -3.46 5.06 19.33
CA LYS A 274 -4.24 5.33 20.56
C LYS A 274 -3.55 6.31 21.51
N ASP A 275 -2.22 6.33 21.49
CA ASP A 275 -1.35 7.17 22.30
C ASP A 275 -0.76 8.37 21.56
N ALA A 276 -1.40 8.78 20.46
CA ALA A 276 -0.98 9.92 19.66
C ALA A 276 -0.88 11.18 20.53
N PRO A 277 0.28 11.86 20.54
CA PRO A 277 0.45 13.07 21.36
C PRO A 277 -0.38 14.27 20.87
N HIS A 278 -0.73 14.35 19.58
CA HIS A 278 -1.43 15.48 18.96
C HIS A 278 -2.63 15.00 18.10
N PRO A 279 -3.68 14.41 18.71
CA PRO A 279 -4.79 13.81 17.96
C PRO A 279 -5.61 14.82 17.16
N GLU A 280 -5.71 16.07 17.58
CA GLU A 280 -6.42 17.11 16.84
C GLU A 280 -5.68 17.49 15.55
N GLU A 281 -4.36 17.62 15.62
CA GLU A 281 -3.49 17.87 14.48
C GLU A 281 -3.49 16.68 13.50
N ALA A 282 -3.58 15.46 14.02
CA ALA A 282 -3.73 14.25 13.22
C ALA A 282 -5.02 14.25 12.41
N LEU A 283 -6.16 14.58 13.04
CA LEU A 283 -7.45 14.70 12.34
C LEU A 283 -7.42 15.80 11.28
N ALA A 284 -6.78 16.94 11.59
CA ALA A 284 -6.61 18.03 10.63
C ALA A 284 -5.74 17.60 9.43
N PHE A 285 -4.68 16.83 9.66
CA PHE A 285 -3.81 16.30 8.61
C PHE A 285 -4.56 15.29 7.72
N ILE A 286 -5.29 14.34 8.32
CA ILE A 286 -6.10 13.36 7.58
C ILE A 286 -7.14 14.09 6.73
N ASN A 287 -7.87 15.04 7.30
CA ASN A 287 -8.86 15.82 6.56
C ASN A 287 -8.25 16.58 5.38
N PHE A 288 -7.07 17.15 5.57
CA PHE A 288 -6.36 17.88 4.52
C PHE A 288 -5.90 16.97 3.38
N VAL A 289 -5.30 15.83 3.72
CA VAL A 289 -4.80 14.85 2.73
C VAL A 289 -5.93 14.32 1.85
N LEU A 290 -7.13 14.10 2.43
CA LEU A 290 -8.31 13.59 1.72
C LEU A 290 -9.02 14.65 0.86
N GLN A 291 -8.56 15.89 0.80
CA GLN A 291 -9.10 16.89 -0.12
C GLN A 291 -8.78 16.49 -1.58
N PRO A 292 -9.72 16.64 -2.52
CA PRO A 292 -9.57 16.14 -3.90
C PRO A 292 -8.29 16.61 -4.61
N GLN A 293 -7.93 17.88 -4.50
CA GLN A 293 -6.73 18.43 -5.14
C GLN A 293 -5.44 17.93 -4.50
N ILE A 294 -5.45 17.75 -3.17
CA ILE A 294 -4.27 17.29 -2.42
C ILE A 294 -3.99 15.82 -2.72
N ILE A 295 -5.00 14.97 -2.58
CA ILE A 295 -4.82 13.54 -2.83
C ILE A 295 -4.53 13.24 -4.31
N ALA A 296 -5.07 14.04 -5.25
CA ALA A 296 -4.70 13.96 -6.66
C ALA A 296 -3.22 14.30 -6.89
N GLY A 297 -2.70 15.34 -6.22
CA GLY A 297 -1.27 15.67 -6.25
C GLY A 297 -0.40 14.50 -5.79
N ILE A 298 -0.80 13.85 -4.70
CA ILE A 298 -0.13 12.66 -4.16
C ILE A 298 -0.18 11.51 -5.20
N THR A 299 -1.37 11.20 -5.74
CA THR A 299 -1.51 10.19 -6.82
C THR A 299 -0.62 10.50 -8.01
N ASN A 300 -0.57 11.77 -8.45
CA ASN A 300 0.28 12.19 -9.56
C ASN A 300 1.78 12.00 -9.31
N GLN A 301 2.20 12.10 -8.04
CA GLN A 301 3.59 11.90 -7.62
C GLN A 301 3.93 10.42 -7.45
N VAL A 302 3.11 9.68 -6.68
CA VAL A 302 3.45 8.31 -6.27
C VAL A 302 2.90 7.22 -7.19
N ARG A 303 2.00 7.59 -8.13
CA ARG A 303 1.39 6.71 -9.14
C ARG A 303 0.63 5.52 -8.57
N TYR A 304 -0.06 5.73 -7.46
CA TYR A 304 -1.06 4.84 -6.91
C TYR A 304 -2.43 5.50 -6.91
N ALA A 305 -3.47 4.71 -7.07
CA ALA A 305 -4.84 5.20 -7.03
C ALA A 305 -5.25 5.63 -5.62
N ASN A 306 -6.09 6.63 -5.52
CA ASN A 306 -6.71 7.06 -4.28
C ASN A 306 -8.21 6.70 -4.24
N ALA A 307 -8.86 6.90 -3.09
CA ALA A 307 -10.26 6.56 -2.87
C ALA A 307 -11.21 7.77 -2.91
N VAL A 308 -10.80 8.89 -3.52
CA VAL A 308 -11.61 10.11 -3.59
C VAL A 308 -12.00 10.39 -5.04
N PRO A 309 -13.19 9.97 -5.53
CA PRO A 309 -13.59 10.13 -6.94
C PRO A 309 -13.54 11.57 -7.45
N ALA A 310 -13.83 12.55 -6.59
CA ALA A 310 -13.74 13.96 -6.95
C ALA A 310 -12.31 14.42 -7.29
N SER A 311 -11.28 13.62 -6.97
CA SER A 311 -9.89 13.91 -7.33
C SER A 311 -9.58 13.69 -8.81
N ASP A 312 -10.39 12.92 -9.54
CA ASP A 312 -10.18 12.56 -10.95
C ASP A 312 -9.96 13.80 -11.83
N ALA A 313 -10.68 14.89 -11.53
CA ALA A 313 -10.53 16.17 -12.23
C ALA A 313 -9.14 16.81 -12.14
N PHE A 314 -8.31 16.38 -11.19
CA PHE A 314 -6.96 16.91 -10.90
C PHE A 314 -5.85 15.91 -11.16
N ILE A 315 -6.20 14.66 -11.47
CA ILE A 315 -5.24 13.61 -11.82
C ILE A 315 -4.80 13.79 -13.28
N LYS A 316 -3.51 13.62 -13.54
CA LYS A 316 -2.97 13.68 -14.90
C LYS A 316 -3.60 12.60 -15.78
N PRO A 317 -3.99 12.92 -17.04
CA PRO A 317 -4.67 11.96 -17.91
C PRO A 317 -3.91 10.65 -18.15
N ASP A 318 -2.59 10.69 -18.23
CA ASP A 318 -1.73 9.51 -18.38
C ASP A 318 -1.75 8.58 -17.16
N ILE A 319 -2.07 9.12 -15.98
CA ILE A 319 -2.24 8.35 -14.75
C ILE A 319 -3.68 7.85 -14.60
N LEU A 320 -4.65 8.74 -14.80
CA LEU A 320 -6.08 8.41 -14.66
C LEU A 320 -6.53 7.32 -15.65
N HIS A 321 -5.95 7.30 -16.85
CA HIS A 321 -6.28 6.33 -17.88
C HIS A 321 -5.32 5.14 -17.95
N ASP A 322 -4.35 5.05 -17.04
CA ASP A 322 -3.49 3.86 -16.94
C ASP A 322 -4.25 2.73 -16.24
N PRO A 323 -4.56 1.61 -16.95
CA PRO A 323 -5.28 0.49 -16.35
C PRO A 323 -4.49 -0.24 -15.26
N GLY A 324 -3.19 0.03 -15.15
CA GLY A 324 -2.34 -0.46 -14.04
C GLY A 324 -2.56 0.32 -12.74
N ILE A 325 -3.05 1.57 -12.83
CA ILE A 325 -3.34 2.42 -11.67
C ILE A 325 -4.85 2.43 -11.41
N TYR A 326 -5.64 2.73 -12.44
CA TYR A 326 -7.11 2.77 -12.41
C TYR A 326 -7.69 1.69 -13.33
N PRO A 327 -7.71 0.42 -12.88
CA PRO A 327 -8.23 -0.67 -13.70
C PRO A 327 -9.72 -0.48 -14.00
N PRO A 328 -10.17 -0.84 -15.24
CA PRO A 328 -11.57 -0.71 -15.63
C PRO A 328 -12.48 -1.62 -14.79
N ASP A 329 -13.75 -1.23 -14.67
CA ASP A 329 -14.74 -1.95 -13.85
C ASP A 329 -14.86 -3.43 -14.20
N SER A 330 -14.71 -3.79 -15.48
CA SER A 330 -14.75 -5.18 -15.94
C SER A 330 -13.67 -6.06 -15.31
N LEU A 331 -12.48 -5.50 -15.05
CA LEU A 331 -11.41 -6.20 -14.34
C LEU A 331 -11.61 -6.16 -12.83
N ARG A 332 -12.08 -5.04 -12.30
CA ARG A 332 -12.28 -4.87 -10.84
C ARG A 332 -13.24 -5.88 -10.23
N GLN A 333 -14.17 -6.44 -11.01
CA GLN A 333 -15.11 -7.48 -10.55
C GLN A 333 -14.38 -8.79 -10.18
N ALA A 334 -13.27 -9.12 -10.85
CA ALA A 334 -12.47 -10.30 -10.55
C ALA A 334 -11.50 -10.09 -9.38
N PHE A 335 -11.31 -8.84 -8.94
CA PHE A 335 -10.37 -8.51 -7.88
C PHE A 335 -10.92 -8.93 -6.51
N PHE A 336 -10.01 -9.28 -5.62
CA PHE A 336 -10.32 -9.74 -4.28
C PHE A 336 -9.45 -9.01 -3.24
N THR A 337 -9.95 -8.95 -2.02
CA THR A 337 -9.16 -8.59 -0.83
C THR A 337 -8.88 -9.84 -0.04
N ILE A 338 -7.77 -9.87 0.67
CA ILE A 338 -7.53 -10.89 1.69
C ILE A 338 -8.13 -10.45 3.01
N GLY A 339 -8.67 -11.41 3.74
CA GLY A 339 -9.16 -11.19 5.10
C GLY A 339 -8.17 -11.64 6.16
N PRO A 340 -8.47 -11.36 7.44
CA PRO A 340 -7.61 -11.76 8.53
C PRO A 340 -7.54 -13.27 8.66
N VAL A 341 -6.31 -13.81 8.71
CA VAL A 341 -6.07 -15.24 8.93
C VAL A 341 -5.71 -15.55 10.38
N SER A 342 -6.08 -16.74 10.86
CA SER A 342 -5.72 -17.18 12.21
C SER A 342 -4.20 -17.37 12.36
N SER A 343 -3.69 -17.27 13.59
CA SER A 343 -2.27 -17.53 13.87
C SER A 343 -1.83 -18.95 13.47
N ALA A 344 -2.72 -19.93 13.51
CA ALA A 344 -2.43 -21.28 13.04
C ALA A 344 -2.25 -21.33 11.53
N ALA A 345 -3.13 -20.67 10.76
CA ALA A 345 -3.03 -20.54 9.32
C ALA A 345 -1.78 -19.75 8.90
N THR A 346 -1.47 -18.65 9.59
CA THR A 346 -0.24 -17.89 9.36
C THR A 346 0.99 -18.79 9.52
N ARG A 347 1.09 -19.58 10.59
CA ARG A 347 2.21 -20.52 10.79
C ARG A 347 2.27 -21.59 9.69
N ALA A 348 1.13 -22.09 9.23
CA ALA A 348 1.10 -23.08 8.15
C ALA A 348 1.58 -22.48 6.82
N ARG A 349 1.12 -21.29 6.47
CA ARG A 349 1.55 -20.54 5.28
C ARG A 349 3.04 -20.20 5.34
N THR A 350 3.57 -19.76 6.49
CA THR A 350 4.99 -19.46 6.67
C THR A 350 5.86 -20.71 6.48
N ARG A 351 5.45 -21.88 7.02
CA ARG A 351 6.19 -23.13 6.81
C ARG A 351 6.19 -23.56 5.35
N MET A 352 5.05 -23.50 4.67
CA MET A 352 4.94 -23.77 3.23
C MET A 352 5.85 -22.83 2.42
N TRP A 353 5.83 -21.55 2.74
CA TRP A 353 6.66 -20.53 2.11
C TRP A 353 8.16 -20.82 2.25
N SER A 354 8.59 -21.20 3.45
CA SER A 354 9.99 -21.56 3.70
C SER A 354 10.42 -22.77 2.87
N ARG A 355 9.58 -23.82 2.76
CA ARG A 355 9.86 -24.97 1.87
C ARG A 355 9.92 -24.55 0.40
N PHE A 356 8.94 -23.76 -0.05
CA PHE A 356 8.94 -23.25 -1.43
C PHE A 356 10.22 -22.47 -1.77
N LYS A 357 10.65 -21.55 -0.90
CA LYS A 357 11.90 -20.80 -1.12
C LYS A 357 13.13 -21.72 -1.16
N ALA A 358 13.19 -22.68 -0.27
CA ALA A 358 14.28 -23.66 -0.23
C ALA A 358 14.29 -24.62 -1.41
N GLY A 359 13.15 -24.85 -2.06
CA GLY A 359 13.00 -25.83 -3.13
C GLY A 359 12.89 -27.28 -2.66
N ASN A 360 12.42 -27.48 -1.40
CA ASN A 360 12.32 -28.76 -0.71
C ASN A 360 10.87 -29.13 -0.42
#